data_c2fd3c69ffa4e311a3f6232c3bc27828
#
_entry.id   c2fd3c69ffa4e311a3f6232c3bc27828
#
_cell.length_a   1.000
_cell.length_b   1.000
_cell.length_c   1.000
_cell.angle_alpha   90.00
_cell.angle_beta   90.00
_cell.angle_gamma   90.00
#
_symmetry.space_group_name_H-M   'P 1'
#
loop_
_entity.id
_entity.type
_entity.pdbx_description
1 polymer ?
#
loop_
_entity_poly.entity_id
_entity_poly.type
_entity_poly.pdbx_seq_one_letter_code
_entity_poly.pdbx_strand_id
1 'polypeptide(L)'
;MKVLLLAGGFGTRLSEETDIKPKPMLDIGGKPILWHIMKTYSHYGFNDFVILLGYKGYYIKEYFANYFLHQSDVTIDMSDGSMEIHNNSSEPWKVTLLDTGLDSMTGGRIKRAQDFIGDKPFMLTYGDGVSDINIEELVKFHKTHGKAMTMTSAQPDGRFGALNIDDNNKVKEFKEKPKGDGSWINAGYFVCEPKVFDYIVDGDSSVFEQEPLMNLARDSEVYTYKHHDFWMPMDTLRDKHKLNELWNSDKAPWRVWS
;
A
#
# COMPACT_ATOMS: atom_id res chain seq x y z
N MET A 1 -11.99 -10.35 5.30
CA MET A 1 -11.35 -9.15 5.87
C MET A 1 -11.20 -8.14 4.75
N LYS A 2 -11.60 -6.88 4.95
CA LYS A 2 -11.44 -5.82 3.94
C LYS A 2 -10.02 -5.26 3.95
N VAL A 3 -9.58 -4.77 2.80
CA VAL A 3 -8.27 -4.13 2.62
C VAL A 3 -8.49 -2.66 2.29
N LEU A 4 -8.05 -1.76 3.17
CA LEU A 4 -8.01 -0.32 2.93
C LEU A 4 -6.71 0.05 2.20
N LEU A 5 -6.83 0.78 1.09
CA LEU A 5 -5.71 1.24 0.29
C LEU A 5 -5.65 2.76 0.31
N LEU A 6 -4.60 3.34 0.88
CA LEU A 6 -4.36 4.78 0.88
C LEU A 6 -3.87 5.23 -0.51
N ALA A 7 -4.73 5.91 -1.25
CA ALA A 7 -4.48 6.32 -2.62
C ALA A 7 -4.77 7.81 -2.90
N GLY A 8 -4.88 8.63 -1.85
CA GLY A 8 -5.31 10.02 -1.99
C GLY A 8 -4.23 11.10 -1.88
N GLY A 9 -2.96 10.72 -1.70
CA GLY A 9 -1.84 11.66 -1.56
C GLY A 9 -1.42 12.35 -2.86
N PHE A 10 -0.80 13.51 -2.76
CA PHE A 10 -0.34 14.33 -3.92
C PHE A 10 0.83 13.70 -4.70
N GLY A 11 1.65 12.86 -4.07
CA GLY A 11 2.78 12.23 -4.73
C GLY A 11 3.91 13.18 -5.15
N THR A 12 4.12 14.28 -4.43
CA THR A 12 5.00 15.40 -4.80
C THR A 12 6.46 15.04 -5.13
N ARG A 13 6.97 13.92 -4.58
CA ARG A 13 8.33 13.44 -4.88
C ARG A 13 8.50 12.88 -6.29
N LEU A 14 7.41 12.63 -7.00
CA LEU A 14 7.32 12.16 -8.39
C LEU A 14 6.53 13.15 -9.26
N SER A 15 6.67 14.47 -9.03
CA SER A 15 5.87 15.52 -9.65
C SER A 15 5.80 15.41 -11.18
N GLU A 16 6.89 15.06 -11.85
CA GLU A 16 6.97 14.88 -13.32
C GLU A 16 5.93 13.87 -13.85
N GLU A 17 5.61 12.84 -13.06
CA GLU A 17 4.65 11.79 -13.42
C GLU A 17 3.27 12.05 -12.77
N THR A 18 3.26 12.57 -11.54
CA THR A 18 2.01 12.77 -10.78
C THR A 18 1.22 13.99 -11.24
N ASP A 19 1.83 14.85 -12.04
CA ASP A 19 1.11 15.90 -12.78
C ASP A 19 0.16 15.34 -13.86
N ILE A 20 0.34 14.10 -14.25
CA ILE A 20 -0.53 13.41 -15.22
C ILE A 20 -1.47 12.43 -14.52
N LYS A 21 -0.94 11.51 -13.70
CA LYS A 21 -1.68 10.44 -13.01
C LYS A 21 -1.39 10.48 -11.51
N PRO A 22 -2.32 10.09 -10.61
CA PRO A 22 -2.00 9.94 -9.19
C PRO A 22 -0.98 8.81 -8.98
N LYS A 23 -0.11 8.94 -7.98
CA LYS A 23 0.99 8.00 -7.70
C LYS A 23 0.59 6.52 -7.72
N PRO A 24 -0.56 6.10 -7.11
CA PRO A 24 -1.00 4.71 -7.17
C PRO A 24 -1.33 4.19 -8.59
N MET A 25 -1.50 5.09 -9.56
CA MET A 25 -1.78 4.76 -10.95
C MET A 25 -0.55 4.82 -11.86
N LEU A 26 0.63 4.99 -11.30
CA LEU A 26 1.88 4.90 -12.08
C LEU A 26 2.21 3.45 -12.40
N ASP A 27 2.59 3.22 -13.65
CA ASP A 27 2.70 1.87 -14.20
C ASP A 27 4.04 1.21 -13.86
N ILE A 28 3.96 -0.09 -13.51
CA ILE A 28 5.04 -1.06 -13.46
C ILE A 28 4.66 -2.19 -14.42
N GLY A 29 5.44 -2.39 -15.48
CA GLY A 29 5.15 -3.41 -16.48
C GLY A 29 3.78 -3.28 -17.15
N GLY A 30 3.30 -2.04 -17.35
CA GLY A 30 2.01 -1.76 -17.98
C GLY A 30 0.78 -1.92 -17.09
N LYS A 31 0.96 -2.14 -15.78
CA LYS A 31 -0.12 -2.17 -14.78
C LYS A 31 0.18 -1.17 -13.65
N PRO A 32 -0.84 -0.45 -13.11
CA PRO A 32 -0.63 0.46 -11.97
C PRO A 32 -0.01 -0.24 -10.77
N ILE A 33 0.84 0.46 -9.99
CA ILE A 33 1.38 -0.11 -8.75
C ILE A 33 0.25 -0.56 -7.80
N LEU A 34 -0.87 0.15 -7.78
CA LEU A 34 -2.07 -0.22 -7.03
C LEU A 34 -2.58 -1.62 -7.41
N TRP A 35 -2.57 -1.95 -8.71
CA TRP A 35 -2.95 -3.28 -9.20
C TRP A 35 -2.02 -4.37 -8.65
N HIS A 36 -0.70 -4.12 -8.63
CA HIS A 36 0.28 -5.07 -8.08
C HIS A 36 0.04 -5.34 -6.59
N ILE A 37 -0.23 -4.29 -5.81
CA ILE A 37 -0.56 -4.41 -4.39
C ILE A 37 -1.83 -5.25 -4.21
N MET A 38 -2.88 -4.96 -4.98
CA MET A 38 -4.14 -5.70 -4.92
C MET A 38 -3.95 -7.18 -5.32
N LYS A 39 -3.10 -7.47 -6.32
CA LYS A 39 -2.77 -8.86 -6.71
C LYS A 39 -2.08 -9.62 -5.57
N THR A 40 -1.18 -8.98 -4.82
CA THR A 40 -0.55 -9.59 -3.65
C THR A 40 -1.60 -10.02 -2.63
N TYR A 41 -2.53 -9.14 -2.27
CA TYR A 41 -3.63 -9.47 -1.35
C TYR A 41 -4.55 -10.56 -1.91
N SER A 42 -4.89 -10.45 -3.19
CA SER A 42 -5.77 -11.39 -3.89
C SER A 42 -5.19 -12.81 -3.93
N HIS A 43 -3.87 -12.95 -4.07
CA HIS A 43 -3.16 -14.24 -4.01
C HIS A 43 -3.45 -14.99 -2.70
N TYR A 44 -3.58 -14.25 -1.59
CA TYR A 44 -3.93 -14.81 -0.28
C TYR A 44 -5.44 -14.82 0.01
N GLY A 45 -6.30 -14.62 -1.02
CA GLY A 45 -7.75 -14.71 -0.91
C GLY A 45 -8.46 -13.45 -0.39
N PHE A 46 -7.76 -12.31 -0.27
CA PHE A 46 -8.34 -11.04 0.15
C PHE A 46 -8.72 -10.20 -1.06
N ASN A 47 -10.02 -10.19 -1.40
CA ASN A 47 -10.55 -9.61 -2.64
C ASN A 47 -11.56 -8.46 -2.40
N ASP A 48 -11.75 -7.99 -1.16
CA ASP A 48 -12.67 -6.89 -0.82
C ASP A 48 -11.85 -5.64 -0.46
N PHE A 49 -11.75 -4.71 -1.40
CA PHE A 49 -10.91 -3.53 -1.32
C PHE A 49 -11.71 -2.26 -1.12
N VAL A 50 -11.24 -1.37 -0.24
CA VAL A 50 -11.75 0.00 -0.08
C VAL A 50 -10.60 0.95 -0.37
N ILE A 51 -10.67 1.65 -1.49
CA ILE A 51 -9.62 2.57 -1.96
C ILE A 51 -9.97 3.98 -1.52
N LEU A 52 -9.11 4.59 -0.70
CA LEU A 52 -9.30 5.91 -0.12
C LEU A 52 -8.74 6.96 -1.08
N LEU A 53 -9.66 7.60 -1.81
CA LEU A 53 -9.35 8.55 -2.87
C LEU A 53 -9.15 9.97 -2.34
N GLY A 54 -8.37 10.75 -3.05
CA GLY A 54 -8.16 12.18 -2.85
C GLY A 54 -7.66 12.81 -4.15
N TYR A 55 -6.39 13.26 -4.18
CA TYR A 55 -5.80 13.87 -5.36
C TYR A 55 -5.98 12.98 -6.59
N LYS A 56 -6.56 13.56 -7.64
CA LYS A 56 -6.86 12.87 -8.92
C LYS A 56 -7.61 11.54 -8.77
N GLY A 57 -8.47 11.40 -7.75
CA GLY A 57 -9.24 10.18 -7.49
C GLY A 57 -10.11 9.74 -8.66
N TYR A 58 -10.47 10.67 -9.57
CA TYR A 58 -11.23 10.35 -10.77
C TYR A 58 -10.50 9.36 -11.70
N TYR A 59 -9.16 9.47 -11.83
CA TYR A 59 -8.36 8.52 -12.62
C TYR A 59 -8.49 7.07 -12.10
N ILE A 60 -8.54 6.92 -10.78
CA ILE A 60 -8.72 5.60 -10.15
C ILE A 60 -10.14 5.11 -10.38
N LYS A 61 -11.16 6.00 -10.28
CA LYS A 61 -12.55 5.66 -10.59
C LYS A 61 -12.72 5.22 -12.04
N GLU A 62 -12.16 5.96 -12.97
CA GLU A 62 -12.20 5.67 -14.40
C GLU A 62 -11.53 4.32 -14.73
N TYR A 63 -10.36 4.06 -14.13
CA TYR A 63 -9.66 2.79 -14.28
C TYR A 63 -10.52 1.60 -13.88
N PHE A 64 -11.14 1.64 -12.69
CA PHE A 64 -11.96 0.54 -12.22
C PHE A 64 -13.33 0.46 -12.89
N ALA A 65 -13.91 1.59 -13.29
CA ALA A 65 -15.17 1.60 -14.07
C ALA A 65 -14.99 0.92 -15.45
N ASN A 66 -13.81 1.07 -16.06
CA ASN A 66 -13.47 0.47 -17.34
C ASN A 66 -12.64 -0.83 -17.21
N TYR A 67 -12.35 -1.27 -16.00
CA TYR A 67 -11.45 -2.40 -15.74
C TYR A 67 -11.89 -3.67 -16.47
N PHE A 68 -13.16 -3.99 -16.35
CA PHE A 68 -13.75 -5.15 -16.98
C PHE A 68 -13.63 -5.10 -18.51
N LEU A 69 -13.91 -3.94 -19.10
CA LEU A 69 -13.78 -3.72 -20.54
C LEU A 69 -12.34 -3.94 -21.04
N HIS A 70 -11.35 -3.49 -20.25
CA HIS A 70 -9.93 -3.65 -20.59
C HIS A 70 -9.39 -5.07 -20.37
N GLN A 71 -10.11 -5.92 -19.63
CA GLN A 71 -9.72 -7.30 -19.34
C GLN A 71 -10.57 -8.32 -20.11
N SER A 72 -11.39 -7.87 -21.08
CA SER A 72 -12.30 -8.73 -21.85
C SER A 72 -12.18 -8.45 -23.33
N ASP A 73 -12.42 -9.48 -24.15
CA ASP A 73 -12.71 -9.30 -25.56
C ASP A 73 -14.18 -8.91 -25.68
N VAL A 74 -14.49 -7.85 -26.43
CA VAL A 74 -15.84 -7.30 -26.54
C VAL A 74 -16.20 -7.02 -27.98
N THR A 75 -17.47 -7.25 -28.34
CA THR A 75 -18.07 -6.72 -29.54
C THR A 75 -19.04 -5.61 -29.14
N ILE A 76 -18.91 -4.45 -29.76
CA ILE A 76 -19.80 -3.31 -29.52
C ILE A 76 -20.59 -3.07 -30.83
N ASP A 77 -21.92 -3.19 -30.77
CA ASP A 77 -22.78 -2.80 -31.88
C ASP A 77 -23.08 -1.30 -31.76
N MET A 78 -22.49 -0.53 -32.68
CA MET A 78 -22.64 0.93 -32.69
C MET A 78 -24.05 1.38 -33.16
N SER A 79 -24.88 0.47 -33.66
CA SER A 79 -26.22 0.81 -34.12
C SER A 79 -27.23 0.95 -33.00
N ASP A 80 -27.09 0.19 -31.93
CA ASP A 80 -27.98 0.18 -30.77
C ASP A 80 -27.26 0.36 -29.42
N GLY A 81 -25.90 0.41 -29.42
CA GLY A 81 -25.06 0.56 -28.22
C GLY A 81 -24.97 -0.71 -27.38
N SER A 82 -25.39 -1.86 -27.91
CA SER A 82 -25.25 -3.14 -27.20
C SER A 82 -23.80 -3.59 -27.12
N MET A 83 -23.47 -4.36 -26.07
CA MET A 83 -22.13 -4.91 -25.83
C MET A 83 -22.23 -6.40 -25.53
N GLU A 84 -21.49 -7.19 -26.27
CA GLU A 84 -21.30 -8.60 -26.01
C GLU A 84 -19.88 -8.84 -25.51
N ILE A 85 -19.79 -9.56 -24.39
CA ILE A 85 -18.50 -9.86 -23.74
C ILE A 85 -18.15 -11.31 -24.06
N HIS A 86 -16.94 -11.51 -24.59
CA HIS A 86 -16.41 -12.82 -24.89
C HIS A 86 -15.48 -13.27 -23.77
N ASN A 87 -14.22 -13.36 -23.93
CA ASN A 87 -13.31 -13.81 -22.87
C ASN A 87 -13.15 -12.76 -21.75
N ASN A 88 -13.40 -13.16 -20.50
CA ASN A 88 -13.21 -12.30 -19.33
C ASN A 88 -12.06 -12.84 -18.46
N SER A 89 -11.01 -12.05 -18.31
CA SER A 89 -9.84 -12.34 -17.45
C SER A 89 -9.74 -11.38 -16.25
N SER A 90 -10.86 -10.74 -15.87
CA SER A 90 -10.88 -9.84 -14.71
C SER A 90 -10.69 -10.60 -13.40
N GLU A 91 -9.97 -10.00 -12.49
CA GLU A 91 -9.81 -10.50 -11.13
C GLU A 91 -11.14 -10.47 -10.36
N PRO A 92 -11.35 -11.38 -9.39
CA PRO A 92 -12.59 -11.48 -8.62
C PRO A 92 -12.67 -10.41 -7.51
N TRP A 93 -12.32 -9.17 -7.83
CA TRP A 93 -12.26 -8.09 -6.86
C TRP A 93 -13.60 -7.41 -6.65
N LYS A 94 -13.91 -7.12 -5.39
CA LYS A 94 -14.91 -6.16 -4.99
C LYS A 94 -14.20 -4.87 -4.59
N VAL A 95 -14.47 -3.78 -5.31
CA VAL A 95 -13.77 -2.50 -5.12
C VAL A 95 -14.77 -1.42 -4.74
N THR A 96 -14.52 -0.82 -3.57
CA THR A 96 -15.21 0.40 -3.12
C THR A 96 -14.27 1.58 -3.31
N LEU A 97 -14.72 2.59 -4.03
CA LEU A 97 -13.96 3.82 -4.34
C LEU A 97 -14.51 4.95 -3.49
N LEU A 98 -13.86 5.20 -2.33
CA LEU A 98 -14.32 6.16 -1.35
C LEU A 98 -13.61 7.49 -1.51
N ASP A 99 -14.35 8.54 -1.82
CA ASP A 99 -13.82 9.90 -1.81
C ASP A 99 -13.62 10.35 -0.34
N THR A 100 -12.38 10.62 0.01
CA THR A 100 -12.00 11.03 1.36
C THR A 100 -11.56 12.49 1.45
N GLY A 101 -11.84 13.28 0.41
CA GLY A 101 -11.48 14.70 0.34
C GLY A 101 -10.05 14.94 -0.17
N LEU A 102 -9.84 16.10 -0.77
CA LEU A 102 -8.54 16.47 -1.35
C LEU A 102 -7.49 16.69 -0.25
N ASP A 103 -7.85 17.44 0.77
CA ASP A 103 -6.93 17.95 1.80
C ASP A 103 -6.86 17.06 3.05
N SER A 104 -7.61 15.96 3.10
CA SER A 104 -7.55 15.04 4.22
C SER A 104 -6.17 14.37 4.31
N MET A 105 -5.62 14.33 5.52
CA MET A 105 -4.40 13.62 5.83
C MET A 105 -4.66 12.11 5.98
N THR A 106 -3.61 11.31 6.14
CA THR A 106 -3.69 9.83 6.17
C THR A 106 -4.68 9.31 7.22
N GLY A 107 -4.65 9.83 8.45
CA GLY A 107 -5.59 9.48 9.52
C GLY A 107 -7.02 9.87 9.19
N GLY A 108 -7.24 11.08 8.68
CA GLY A 108 -8.57 11.53 8.26
C GLY A 108 -9.19 10.63 7.20
N ARG A 109 -8.41 10.22 6.20
CA ARG A 109 -8.86 9.26 5.17
C ARG A 109 -9.26 7.92 5.78
N ILE A 110 -8.44 7.38 6.68
CA ILE A 110 -8.73 6.12 7.38
C ILE A 110 -10.01 6.26 8.19
N LYS A 111 -10.18 7.34 8.95
CA LYS A 111 -11.38 7.60 9.78
C LYS A 111 -12.67 7.61 8.96
N ARG A 112 -12.66 8.21 7.78
CA ARG A 112 -13.82 8.27 6.87
C ARG A 112 -14.24 6.89 6.35
N ALA A 113 -13.38 5.88 6.42
CA ALA A 113 -13.70 4.52 6.04
C ALA A 113 -14.37 3.71 7.17
N GLN A 114 -14.49 4.24 8.38
CA GLN A 114 -14.98 3.52 9.57
C GLN A 114 -16.32 2.83 9.31
N ASP A 115 -17.30 3.53 8.75
CA ASP A 115 -18.64 2.98 8.48
C ASP A 115 -18.62 1.85 7.43
N PHE A 116 -17.67 1.90 6.50
CA PHE A 116 -17.48 0.86 5.47
C PHE A 116 -16.80 -0.40 6.03
N ILE A 117 -16.01 -0.25 7.08
CA ILE A 117 -15.31 -1.35 7.78
C ILE A 117 -16.24 -2.01 8.78
N GLY A 118 -16.97 -1.23 9.57
CA GLY A 118 -17.78 -1.71 10.69
C GLY A 118 -16.91 -2.25 11.83
N ASP A 119 -17.44 -3.27 12.53
CA ASP A 119 -16.84 -3.82 13.75
C ASP A 119 -15.93 -5.05 13.50
N LYS A 120 -15.35 -5.16 12.31
CA LYS A 120 -14.49 -6.30 11.95
C LYS A 120 -13.05 -5.86 11.75
N PRO A 121 -12.09 -6.74 12.08
CA PRO A 121 -10.69 -6.51 11.72
C PRO A 121 -10.52 -6.25 10.21
N PHE A 122 -9.60 -5.36 9.89
CA PHE A 122 -9.31 -4.95 8.52
C PHE A 122 -7.80 -4.85 8.27
N MET A 123 -7.42 -4.84 7.03
CA MET A 123 -6.05 -4.54 6.62
C MET A 123 -5.97 -3.12 6.08
N LEU A 124 -4.84 -2.48 6.30
CA LEU A 124 -4.53 -1.15 5.79
C LEU A 124 -3.19 -1.20 5.07
N THR A 125 -3.09 -0.55 3.92
CA THR A 125 -1.83 -0.50 3.17
C THR A 125 -1.65 0.83 2.45
N TYR A 126 -0.40 1.26 2.33
CA TYR A 126 -0.05 2.38 1.47
C TYR A 126 -0.12 1.97 0.00
N GLY A 127 -0.61 2.87 -0.86
CA GLY A 127 -0.84 2.60 -2.28
C GLY A 127 0.40 2.77 -3.17
N ASP A 128 1.61 2.71 -2.61
CA ASP A 128 2.83 3.09 -3.30
C ASP A 128 4.06 2.20 -3.03
N GLY A 129 3.88 1.07 -2.34
CA GLY A 129 4.94 0.12 -2.05
C GLY A 129 4.56 -1.32 -2.33
N VAL A 130 5.45 -2.09 -2.97
CA VAL A 130 5.28 -3.52 -3.25
C VAL A 130 6.19 -4.36 -2.37
N SER A 131 5.73 -5.58 -2.05
CA SER A 131 6.43 -6.53 -1.17
C SER A 131 6.00 -7.96 -1.49
N ASP A 132 6.89 -8.91 -1.24
CA ASP A 132 6.59 -10.35 -1.25
C ASP A 132 6.10 -10.86 0.12
N ILE A 133 5.58 -9.96 0.94
CA ILE A 133 5.06 -10.29 2.27
C ILE A 133 3.98 -11.37 2.20
N ASN A 134 4.10 -12.36 3.08
CA ASN A 134 3.05 -13.35 3.28
C ASN A 134 1.91 -12.76 4.13
N ILE A 135 0.83 -12.34 3.47
CA ILE A 135 -0.32 -11.72 4.12
C ILE A 135 -1.05 -12.69 5.05
N GLU A 136 -1.06 -13.99 4.74
CA GLU A 136 -1.69 -14.99 5.60
C GLU A 136 -0.93 -15.10 6.94
N GLU A 137 0.40 -15.17 6.89
CA GLU A 137 1.24 -15.21 8.09
C GLU A 137 1.15 -13.89 8.90
N LEU A 138 1.05 -12.74 8.24
CA LEU A 138 0.82 -11.46 8.90
C LEU A 138 -0.50 -11.47 9.69
N VAL A 139 -1.58 -11.97 9.08
CA VAL A 139 -2.89 -12.10 9.75
C VAL A 139 -2.86 -13.13 10.88
N LYS A 140 -2.16 -14.25 10.70
CA LYS A 140 -1.97 -15.24 11.77
C LYS A 140 -1.22 -14.62 12.95
N PHE A 141 -0.13 -13.91 12.70
CA PHE A 141 0.65 -13.22 13.72
C PHE A 141 -0.21 -12.20 14.49
N HIS A 142 -1.00 -11.39 13.78
CA HIS A 142 -1.90 -10.42 14.42
C HIS A 142 -2.84 -11.09 15.44
N LYS A 143 -3.40 -12.23 15.10
CA LYS A 143 -4.32 -12.97 15.99
C LYS A 143 -3.64 -13.52 17.25
N THR A 144 -2.30 -13.64 17.29
CA THR A 144 -1.60 -14.22 18.45
C THR A 144 -1.49 -13.28 19.64
N HIS A 145 -1.48 -11.97 19.42
CA HIS A 145 -1.20 -10.99 20.48
C HIS A 145 -2.42 -10.22 20.99
N GLY A 146 -3.57 -10.25 20.28
CA GLY A 146 -4.82 -9.64 20.71
C GLY A 146 -4.77 -8.12 20.92
N LYS A 147 -3.87 -7.42 20.21
CA LYS A 147 -3.70 -5.97 20.29
C LYS A 147 -4.35 -5.27 19.09
N ALA A 148 -4.51 -3.95 19.20
CA ALA A 148 -5.24 -3.17 18.21
C ALA A 148 -4.61 -3.19 16.82
N MET A 149 -3.27 -3.34 16.72
CA MET A 149 -2.60 -3.26 15.43
C MET A 149 -1.35 -4.12 15.34
N THR A 150 -1.16 -4.74 14.17
CA THR A 150 0.14 -5.24 13.70
C THR A 150 0.61 -4.36 12.56
N MET A 151 1.83 -3.86 12.66
CA MET A 151 2.53 -3.13 11.62
C MET A 151 3.65 -4.00 11.05
N THR A 152 3.73 -4.16 9.74
CA THR A 152 4.90 -4.78 9.12
C THR A 152 6.06 -3.80 9.13
N SER A 153 7.21 -4.28 9.57
CA SER A 153 8.48 -3.56 9.47
C SER A 153 9.43 -4.25 8.49
N ALA A 154 10.20 -3.45 7.74
CA ALA A 154 11.20 -3.92 6.80
C ALA A 154 12.54 -3.20 7.01
N GLN A 155 13.60 -3.79 6.45
CA GLN A 155 14.91 -3.19 6.36
C GLN A 155 15.28 -3.07 4.88
N PRO A 156 15.00 -1.92 4.23
CA PRO A 156 15.37 -1.70 2.84
C PRO A 156 16.90 -1.71 2.65
N ASP A 157 17.35 -1.85 1.42
CA ASP A 157 18.77 -1.72 1.08
C ASP A 157 19.33 -0.40 1.61
N GLY A 158 20.45 -0.46 2.33
CA GLY A 158 21.13 0.71 2.87
C GLY A 158 21.59 1.65 1.74
N ARG A 159 21.51 2.93 1.98
CA ARG A 159 21.95 3.96 1.01
C ARG A 159 23.34 4.46 1.29
N PHE A 160 23.78 4.40 2.53
CA PHE A 160 25.04 4.98 3.02
C PHE A 160 25.88 3.96 3.81
N GLY A 161 27.17 4.23 3.90
CA GLY A 161 28.03 3.54 4.86
C GLY A 161 27.69 4.01 6.29
N ALA A 162 27.44 3.07 7.21
CA ALA A 162 27.18 3.35 8.61
C ALA A 162 28.48 3.30 9.43
N LEU A 163 28.65 4.27 10.30
CA LEU A 163 29.79 4.37 11.24
C LEU A 163 29.33 4.13 12.68
N ASN A 164 30.02 3.25 13.38
CA ASN A 164 29.96 3.20 14.84
C ASN A 164 31.12 4.02 15.41
N ILE A 165 30.81 5.12 16.09
CA ILE A 165 31.78 6.11 16.57
C ILE A 165 31.72 6.14 18.10
N ASP A 166 32.87 6.17 18.78
CA ASP A 166 32.92 6.35 20.21
C ASP A 166 32.94 7.84 20.64
N ASP A 167 32.89 8.08 21.94
CA ASP A 167 32.85 9.41 22.55
C ASP A 167 34.09 10.28 22.22
N ASN A 168 35.19 9.67 21.75
CA ASN A 168 36.42 10.34 21.31
C ASN A 168 36.49 10.54 19.77
N ASN A 169 35.38 10.38 19.05
CA ASN A 169 35.30 10.47 17.61
C ASN A 169 36.08 9.38 16.83
N LYS A 170 36.47 8.28 17.50
CA LYS A 170 37.12 7.15 16.86
C LYS A 170 36.09 6.24 16.23
N VAL A 171 36.27 5.93 14.95
CA VAL A 171 35.43 4.94 14.24
C VAL A 171 35.81 3.55 14.74
N LYS A 172 34.86 2.87 15.39
CA LYS A 172 35.01 1.48 15.90
C LYS A 172 34.62 0.46 14.83
N GLU A 173 33.65 0.80 13.98
CA GLU A 173 33.16 -0.10 12.94
C GLU A 173 32.64 0.72 11.76
N PHE A 174 32.87 0.21 10.55
CA PHE A 174 32.28 0.69 9.32
C PHE A 174 31.50 -0.45 8.66
N LYS A 175 30.25 -0.20 8.29
CA LYS A 175 29.40 -1.13 7.53
C LYS A 175 28.96 -0.46 6.25
N GLU A 176 29.36 -0.99 5.11
CA GLU A 176 28.91 -0.49 3.82
C GLU A 176 27.45 -0.89 3.59
N LYS A 177 26.56 0.10 3.41
CA LYS A 177 25.15 -0.06 3.08
C LYS A 177 24.42 -1.15 3.90
N PRO A 178 24.44 -1.08 5.24
CA PRO A 178 23.75 -2.07 6.04
C PRO A 178 22.25 -2.00 5.75
N LYS A 179 21.57 -3.13 5.77
CA LYS A 179 20.11 -3.16 5.59
C LYS A 179 19.41 -2.23 6.59
N GLY A 180 18.47 -1.41 6.08
CA GLY A 180 17.70 -0.44 6.88
C GLY A 180 18.55 0.64 7.54
N ASP A 181 19.80 0.87 7.07
CA ASP A 181 20.77 1.71 7.75
C ASP A 181 20.89 1.38 9.26
N GLY A 182 20.66 0.11 9.61
CA GLY A 182 20.67 -0.43 10.97
C GLY A 182 19.34 -0.38 11.72
N SER A 183 18.26 0.11 11.09
CA SER A 183 16.95 0.27 11.73
C SER A 183 15.85 -0.47 10.97
N TRP A 184 14.75 -0.76 11.70
CA TRP A 184 13.50 -1.22 11.09
C TRP A 184 12.61 -0.01 10.80
N ILE A 185 12.00 0.00 9.63
CA ILE A 185 11.07 1.06 9.23
C ILE A 185 9.67 0.49 8.97
N ASN A 186 8.66 1.35 9.03
CA ASN A 186 7.29 1.03 8.65
C ASN A 186 7.21 0.68 7.15
N ALA A 187 6.82 -0.55 6.85
CA ALA A 187 6.68 -1.05 5.47
C ALA A 187 5.31 -0.74 4.85
N GLY A 188 4.39 -0.15 5.59
CA GLY A 188 3.08 0.27 5.06
C GLY A 188 2.05 -0.85 4.88
N TYR A 189 2.23 -2.00 5.53
CA TYR A 189 1.26 -3.09 5.59
C TYR A 189 0.83 -3.33 7.01
N PHE A 190 -0.48 -3.28 7.28
CA PHE A 190 -1.03 -3.37 8.63
C PHE A 190 -2.21 -4.34 8.70
N VAL A 191 -2.39 -4.95 9.87
CA VAL A 191 -3.65 -5.57 10.28
C VAL A 191 -4.15 -4.83 11.50
N CYS A 192 -5.40 -4.41 11.48
CA CYS A 192 -5.99 -3.49 12.44
C CYS A 192 -7.29 -4.05 13.01
N GLU A 193 -7.49 -3.90 14.31
CA GLU A 193 -8.79 -4.01 14.93
C GLU A 193 -9.56 -2.67 14.82
N PRO A 194 -10.89 -2.65 14.84
CA PRO A 194 -11.69 -1.41 14.79
C PRO A 194 -11.30 -0.38 15.84
N LYS A 195 -10.77 -0.81 16.98
CA LYS A 195 -10.23 0.05 18.05
C LYS A 195 -9.24 1.10 17.55
N VAL A 196 -8.54 0.86 16.43
CA VAL A 196 -7.62 1.83 15.81
C VAL A 196 -8.32 3.15 15.47
N PHE A 197 -9.60 3.12 15.11
CA PHE A 197 -10.37 4.32 14.82
C PHE A 197 -10.54 5.27 16.03
N ASP A 198 -10.47 4.75 17.26
CA ASP A 198 -10.60 5.55 18.49
C ASP A 198 -9.38 6.45 18.72
N TYR A 199 -8.25 6.11 18.13
CA TYR A 199 -7.00 6.90 18.19
C TYR A 199 -6.94 8.00 17.13
N ILE A 200 -7.85 8.02 16.16
CA ILE A 200 -7.92 9.06 15.12
C ILE A 200 -8.98 10.09 15.55
N VAL A 201 -8.55 11.15 16.22
CA VAL A 201 -9.43 12.13 16.86
C VAL A 201 -9.48 13.50 16.17
N ASP A 202 -8.44 13.88 15.39
CA ASP A 202 -8.33 15.22 14.81
C ASP A 202 -9.01 15.35 13.44
N GLY A 203 -9.94 14.46 13.10
CA GLY A 203 -10.67 14.53 11.84
C GLY A 203 -9.73 14.51 10.63
N ASP A 204 -9.99 15.39 9.66
CA ASP A 204 -9.25 15.42 8.39
C ASP A 204 -7.78 15.84 8.52
N SER A 205 -7.42 16.59 9.58
CA SER A 205 -6.02 16.98 9.83
C SER A 205 -5.16 15.89 10.45
N SER A 206 -5.76 14.78 10.87
CA SER A 206 -5.04 13.67 11.50
C SER A 206 -4.06 13.00 10.53
N VAL A 207 -2.78 13.01 10.89
CA VAL A 207 -1.72 12.24 10.23
C VAL A 207 -1.55 10.93 10.97
N PHE A 208 -1.89 9.81 10.35
CA PHE A 208 -1.92 8.49 11.00
C PHE A 208 -0.57 8.10 11.61
N GLU A 209 0.52 8.46 10.94
CA GLU A 209 1.90 8.16 11.31
C GLU A 209 2.42 9.00 12.49
N GLN A 210 1.65 10.00 12.93
CA GLN A 210 1.97 10.87 14.05
C GLN A 210 1.19 10.44 15.29
N GLU A 211 0.35 11.33 15.84
CA GLU A 211 -0.33 11.09 17.12
C GLU A 211 -1.10 9.76 17.19
N PRO A 212 -1.88 9.33 16.20
CA PRO A 212 -2.58 8.07 16.28
C PRO A 212 -1.65 6.87 16.50
N LEU A 213 -0.60 6.76 15.67
CA LEU A 213 0.35 5.65 15.76
C LEU A 213 1.24 5.75 17.00
N MET A 214 1.65 6.97 17.38
CA MET A 214 2.43 7.21 18.60
C MET A 214 1.64 6.85 19.85
N ASN A 215 0.36 7.21 19.92
CA ASN A 215 -0.52 6.88 21.04
C ASN A 215 -0.80 5.39 21.13
N LEU A 216 -1.09 4.73 20.00
CA LEU A 216 -1.21 3.26 19.94
C LEU A 216 0.06 2.57 20.45
N ALA A 217 1.25 3.05 20.06
CA ALA A 217 2.52 2.49 20.52
C ALA A 217 2.74 2.73 22.03
N ARG A 218 2.47 3.94 22.53
CA ARG A 218 2.56 4.29 23.94
C ARG A 218 1.65 3.41 24.81
N ASP A 219 0.46 3.12 24.32
CA ASP A 219 -0.51 2.30 25.03
C ASP A 219 -0.27 0.78 24.84
N SER A 220 0.86 0.42 24.21
CA SER A 220 1.26 -0.97 23.95
C SER A 220 0.23 -1.75 23.12
N GLU A 221 -0.42 -1.07 22.18
CA GLU A 221 -1.45 -1.64 21.28
C GLU A 221 -0.90 -1.96 19.88
N VAL A 222 0.40 -1.79 19.64
CA VAL A 222 1.07 -2.07 18.35
C VAL A 222 2.12 -3.15 18.52
N TYR A 223 2.05 -4.16 17.67
CA TYR A 223 3.11 -5.15 17.46
C TYR A 223 3.70 -5.01 16.07
N THR A 224 4.94 -5.43 15.88
CA THR A 224 5.56 -5.44 14.55
C THR A 224 5.77 -6.85 14.05
N TYR A 225 5.38 -7.09 12.80
CA TYR A 225 5.75 -8.27 12.01
C TYR A 225 7.00 -7.94 11.21
N LYS A 226 8.14 -8.57 11.52
CA LYS A 226 9.42 -8.30 10.86
C LYS A 226 9.47 -9.05 9.53
N HIS A 227 9.47 -8.30 8.43
CA HIS A 227 9.64 -8.81 7.08
C HIS A 227 11.10 -8.65 6.64
N HIS A 228 11.75 -9.74 6.28
CA HIS A 228 13.19 -9.80 6.01
C HIS A 228 13.51 -9.81 4.50
N ASP A 229 12.51 -10.06 3.67
CA ASP A 229 12.64 -10.26 2.25
C ASP A 229 12.39 -8.96 1.46
N PHE A 230 11.77 -9.03 0.31
CA PHE A 230 11.66 -7.89 -0.58
C PHE A 230 10.57 -6.90 -0.13
N TRP A 231 10.94 -5.66 0.01
CA TRP A 231 10.04 -4.52 0.12
C TRP A 231 10.64 -3.31 -0.57
N MET A 232 9.84 -2.62 -1.40
CA MET A 232 10.30 -1.43 -2.11
C MET A 232 9.16 -0.44 -2.34
N PRO A 233 9.29 0.83 -1.87
CA PRO A 233 8.38 1.90 -2.23
C PRO A 233 8.75 2.45 -3.61
N MET A 234 7.77 3.02 -4.31
CA MET A 234 7.99 3.76 -5.55
C MET A 234 7.97 5.26 -5.28
N ASP A 235 9.01 5.79 -4.63
CA ASP A 235 9.06 7.19 -4.20
C ASP A 235 9.74 8.13 -5.21
N THR A 236 10.59 7.57 -6.07
CA THR A 236 11.38 8.32 -7.06
C THR A 236 11.30 7.67 -8.44
N LEU A 237 11.66 8.41 -9.50
CA LEU A 237 11.80 7.84 -10.85
C LEU A 237 12.79 6.67 -10.89
N ARG A 238 13.85 6.72 -10.10
CA ARG A 238 14.80 5.63 -9.95
C ARG A 238 14.13 4.36 -9.41
N ASP A 239 13.26 4.50 -8.42
CA ASP A 239 12.52 3.37 -7.86
C ASP A 239 11.58 2.78 -8.91
N LYS A 240 10.85 3.64 -9.65
CA LYS A 240 9.98 3.21 -10.75
C LYS A 240 10.76 2.45 -11.83
N HIS A 241 11.94 2.96 -12.24
CA HIS A 241 12.78 2.27 -13.22
C HIS A 241 13.22 0.90 -12.70
N LYS A 242 13.71 0.82 -11.45
CA LYS A 242 14.14 -0.44 -10.84
C LYS A 242 13.00 -1.47 -10.75
N LEU A 243 11.79 -1.03 -10.37
CA LEU A 243 10.62 -1.91 -10.34
C LEU A 243 10.25 -2.41 -11.74
N ASN A 244 10.31 -1.55 -12.77
CA ASN A 244 10.08 -1.96 -14.16
C ASN A 244 11.15 -2.96 -14.66
N GLU A 245 12.42 -2.76 -14.34
CA GLU A 245 13.51 -3.69 -14.67
C GLU A 245 13.27 -5.07 -14.07
N LEU A 246 12.90 -5.13 -12.79
CA LEU A 246 12.57 -6.39 -12.11
C LEU A 246 11.39 -7.09 -12.76
N TRP A 247 10.34 -6.34 -13.09
CA TRP A 247 9.16 -6.88 -13.74
C TRP A 247 9.46 -7.41 -15.14
N ASN A 248 10.11 -6.61 -15.97
CA ASN A 248 10.41 -6.95 -17.38
C ASN A 248 11.43 -8.09 -17.51
N SER A 249 12.27 -8.30 -16.48
CA SER A 249 13.21 -9.42 -16.43
C SER A 249 12.64 -10.69 -15.80
N ASP A 250 11.34 -10.69 -15.47
CA ASP A 250 10.63 -11.79 -14.76
C ASP A 250 11.27 -12.15 -13.39
N LYS A 251 11.87 -11.12 -12.74
CA LYS A 251 12.54 -11.24 -11.44
C LYS A 251 11.86 -10.42 -10.34
N ALA A 252 10.60 -10.04 -10.54
CA ALA A 252 9.82 -9.26 -9.58
C ALA A 252 9.46 -10.10 -8.35
N PRO A 253 10.10 -9.91 -7.17
CA PRO A 253 9.86 -10.78 -6.02
C PRO A 253 8.42 -10.69 -5.49
N TRP A 254 7.79 -9.51 -5.63
CA TRP A 254 6.40 -9.29 -5.20
C TRP A 254 5.37 -9.97 -6.10
N ARG A 255 5.77 -10.54 -7.24
CA ARG A 255 4.88 -11.33 -8.11
C ARG A 255 4.73 -12.75 -7.53
N VAL A 256 4.02 -12.81 -6.39
CA VAL A 256 3.76 -14.08 -5.66
C VAL A 256 2.62 -14.91 -6.28
N TRP A 257 1.91 -14.34 -7.24
CA TRP A 257 0.84 -15.01 -7.99
C TRP A 257 1.34 -15.58 -9.32
N SER A 258 0.67 -16.62 -9.79
CA SER A 258 0.89 -17.24 -11.10
C SER A 258 0.18 -16.47 -12.22
#